data_5d28443536a061bf4681a4898ff3724c
#
_entry.id   5d28443536a061bf4681a4898ff3724c
#
_cell.length_a   1.000
_cell.length_b   1.000
_cell.length_c   1.000
_cell.angle_alpha   90.00
_cell.angle_beta   90.00
_cell.angle_gamma   90.00
#
_symmetry.space_group_name_H-M   'P 1'
#
loop_
_entity.id
_entity.type
_entity.pdbx_description
1 polymer ?
#
loop_
_entity_poly.entity_id
_entity_poly.type
_entity_poly.pdbx_seq_one_letter_code
_entity_poly.pdbx_strand_id
1 'polypeptide(L)'
;MLAPINQENLFVAANTDNVTGMLNKEQFYVCANELLRKAEAESLHTQYAITYCNIRNFRYYNVKHGKTEGDKVLRELCEMIHSVSGTDLNARFSSDHFVALIRKDVVEERVCRVHEAFSEKYGDVGMSLKVGVFEIEHEGEDVAKICDLAKVACDKIRDSYDYIRFYDEQIGKNVDMEAYIIQNFDKAVHERNIHVYYQPVIRTINDSLCSMEALARWIDPERGLISPGDFIPVLEDNQLITKLDLYVLEEICRDMRAKNDKGGITVPVSLNLSRLDFLMCDI
;
A
#
# COMPACT_ATOMS: atom_id res chain seq x y z
N MET A 1 -22.56 0.44 -45.82
CA MET A 1 -22.31 1.86 -45.53
C MET A 1 -21.91 1.96 -44.07
N LEU A 2 -20.65 2.29 -43.78
CA LEU A 2 -20.23 2.63 -42.43
C LEU A 2 -20.77 4.01 -42.11
N ALA A 3 -21.50 4.14 -40.98
CA ALA A 3 -22.00 5.43 -40.54
C ALA A 3 -20.83 6.40 -40.33
N PRO A 4 -20.97 7.70 -40.63
CA PRO A 4 -19.88 8.65 -40.42
C PRO A 4 -19.53 8.67 -38.94
N ILE A 5 -18.26 8.42 -38.64
CA ILE A 5 -17.70 8.50 -37.28
C ILE A 5 -17.79 9.98 -36.88
N ASN A 6 -18.70 10.29 -35.94
CA ASN A 6 -18.89 11.65 -35.46
C ASN A 6 -17.63 12.03 -34.62
N GLN A 7 -16.99 13.16 -34.95
CA GLN A 7 -15.80 13.65 -34.25
C GLN A 7 -16.05 13.82 -32.74
N GLU A 8 -17.26 14.21 -32.33
CA GLU A 8 -17.66 14.29 -30.92
C GLU A 8 -17.58 12.92 -30.21
N ASN A 9 -18.08 11.84 -30.87
CA ASN A 9 -18.03 10.50 -30.31
C ASN A 9 -16.58 9.98 -30.18
N LEU A 10 -15.71 10.34 -31.12
CA LEU A 10 -14.28 10.02 -31.05
C LEU A 10 -13.59 10.79 -29.92
N PHE A 11 -13.92 12.07 -29.74
CA PHE A 11 -13.38 12.88 -28.66
C PHE A 11 -13.81 12.36 -27.28
N VAL A 12 -15.08 12.03 -27.09
CA VAL A 12 -15.60 11.44 -25.86
C VAL A 12 -14.94 10.10 -25.59
N ALA A 13 -14.87 9.20 -26.59
CA ALA A 13 -14.25 7.89 -26.43
C ALA A 13 -12.74 7.96 -26.12
N ALA A 14 -12.03 8.99 -26.58
CA ALA A 14 -10.62 9.19 -26.31
C ALA A 14 -10.35 9.74 -24.89
N ASN A 15 -11.32 10.42 -24.28
CA ASN A 15 -11.14 11.17 -23.04
C ASN A 15 -11.88 10.58 -21.83
N THR A 16 -12.72 9.56 -22.04
CA THR A 16 -13.51 8.95 -20.98
C THR A 16 -13.30 7.45 -20.87
N ASP A 17 -13.56 6.91 -19.67
CA ASP A 17 -13.59 5.48 -19.40
C ASP A 17 -14.85 4.83 -20.00
N ASN A 18 -14.69 3.76 -20.75
CA ASN A 18 -15.77 3.10 -21.49
C ASN A 18 -16.83 2.40 -20.62
N VAL A 19 -16.52 2.12 -19.34
CA VAL A 19 -17.43 1.43 -18.41
C VAL A 19 -18.28 2.43 -17.66
N THR A 20 -17.67 3.51 -17.17
CA THR A 20 -18.31 4.48 -16.27
C THR A 20 -18.66 5.81 -16.92
N GLY A 21 -18.02 6.16 -18.05
CA GLY A 21 -18.17 7.47 -18.68
C GLY A 21 -17.45 8.61 -17.99
N MET A 22 -16.79 8.35 -16.84
CA MET A 22 -15.92 9.33 -16.17
C MET A 22 -14.69 9.66 -17.03
N LEU A 23 -13.99 10.75 -16.71
CA LEU A 23 -12.70 11.03 -17.34
C LEU A 23 -11.77 9.83 -17.21
N ASN A 24 -10.97 9.57 -18.23
CA ASN A 24 -9.85 8.65 -18.13
C ASN A 24 -8.66 9.36 -17.45
N LYS A 25 -7.60 8.61 -17.19
CA LYS A 25 -6.39 9.08 -16.48
C LYS A 25 -5.74 10.27 -17.18
N GLU A 26 -5.56 10.18 -18.49
CA GLU A 26 -4.89 11.19 -19.31
C GLU A 26 -5.67 12.51 -19.31
N GLN A 27 -6.97 12.44 -19.53
CA GLN A 27 -7.81 13.62 -19.54
C GLN A 27 -7.96 14.25 -18.14
N PHE A 28 -7.99 13.43 -17.10
CA PHE A 28 -7.95 13.92 -15.73
C PHE A 28 -6.73 14.78 -15.46
N TYR A 29 -5.53 14.32 -15.85
CA TYR A 29 -4.31 15.08 -15.66
C TYR A 29 -4.33 16.42 -16.38
N VAL A 30 -4.85 16.46 -17.62
CA VAL A 30 -5.00 17.72 -18.38
C VAL A 30 -5.93 18.68 -17.65
N CYS A 31 -7.11 18.23 -17.26
CA CYS A 31 -8.10 19.08 -16.61
C CYS A 31 -7.65 19.54 -15.21
N ALA A 32 -7.05 18.63 -14.43
CA ALA A 32 -6.57 18.93 -13.08
C ALA A 32 -5.42 19.94 -13.09
N ASN A 33 -4.44 19.77 -13.99
CA ASN A 33 -3.36 20.76 -14.16
C ASN A 33 -3.89 22.13 -14.56
N GLU A 34 -4.88 22.20 -15.47
CA GLU A 34 -5.49 23.45 -15.87
C GLU A 34 -6.23 24.14 -14.70
N LEU A 35 -7.00 23.35 -13.93
CA LEU A 35 -7.74 23.84 -12.78
C LEU A 35 -6.79 24.37 -11.69
N LEU A 36 -5.75 23.60 -11.35
CA LEU A 36 -4.79 23.99 -10.31
C LEU A 36 -4.00 25.23 -10.73
N ARG A 37 -3.57 25.34 -11.99
CA ARG A 37 -2.90 26.54 -12.50
C ARG A 37 -3.79 27.79 -12.40
N LYS A 38 -5.10 27.66 -12.62
CA LYS A 38 -6.04 28.77 -12.40
C LYS A 38 -6.17 29.11 -10.92
N ALA A 39 -6.25 28.09 -10.06
CA ALA A 39 -6.33 28.26 -8.62
C ALA A 39 -5.04 28.88 -8.04
N GLU A 40 -3.87 28.53 -8.58
CA GLU A 40 -2.58 29.13 -8.21
C GLU A 40 -2.55 30.64 -8.50
N ALA A 41 -3.04 31.06 -9.67
CA ALA A 41 -3.12 32.48 -10.03
C ALA A 41 -4.01 33.30 -9.08
N GLU A 42 -4.94 32.62 -8.38
CA GLU A 42 -5.83 33.22 -7.37
C GLU A 42 -5.38 32.91 -5.94
N SER A 43 -4.24 32.23 -5.74
CA SER A 43 -3.74 31.73 -4.44
C SER A 43 -4.73 30.79 -3.72
N LEU A 44 -5.50 30.03 -4.47
CA LEU A 44 -6.53 29.09 -3.98
C LEU A 44 -6.15 27.61 -4.10
N HIS A 45 -4.97 27.29 -4.66
CA HIS A 45 -4.52 25.90 -4.90
C HIS A 45 -4.48 25.07 -3.62
N THR A 46 -4.10 25.65 -2.48
CA THR A 46 -4.07 24.99 -1.17
C THR A 46 -5.46 24.61 -0.62
N GLN A 47 -6.53 25.02 -1.30
CA GLN A 47 -7.90 24.62 -0.94
C GLN A 47 -8.31 23.29 -1.57
N TYR A 48 -7.43 22.64 -2.34
CA TYR A 48 -7.72 21.39 -3.03
C TYR A 48 -6.96 20.21 -2.45
N ALA A 49 -7.54 19.04 -2.63
CA ALA A 49 -6.93 17.74 -2.34
C ALA A 49 -7.21 16.77 -3.48
N ILE A 50 -6.30 15.82 -3.70
CA ILE A 50 -6.52 14.65 -4.54
C ILE A 50 -6.95 13.48 -3.67
N THR A 51 -8.02 12.78 -4.05
CA THR A 51 -8.42 11.51 -3.48
C THR A 51 -8.12 10.37 -4.44
N TYR A 52 -7.64 9.25 -3.93
CA TYR A 52 -7.44 8.02 -4.67
C TYR A 52 -8.24 6.90 -4.01
N CYS A 53 -9.25 6.38 -4.71
CA CYS A 53 -10.16 5.37 -4.20
C CYS A 53 -9.93 4.01 -4.87
N ASN A 54 -10.00 2.95 -4.07
CA ASN A 54 -9.92 1.55 -4.49
C ASN A 54 -11.02 0.73 -3.81
N ILE A 55 -11.55 -0.31 -4.49
CA ILE A 55 -12.55 -1.21 -3.94
C ILE A 55 -11.85 -2.47 -3.38
N ARG A 56 -11.91 -2.64 -2.07
CA ARG A 56 -11.40 -3.86 -1.40
C ARG A 56 -12.14 -5.09 -1.88
N ASN A 57 -11.43 -6.17 -2.15
CA ASN A 57 -11.96 -7.46 -2.61
C ASN A 57 -12.65 -7.46 -3.99
N PHE A 58 -12.52 -6.38 -4.79
CA PHE A 58 -13.14 -6.30 -6.12
C PHE A 58 -12.70 -7.41 -7.06
N ARG A 59 -11.42 -7.77 -7.06
CA ARG A 59 -10.90 -8.88 -7.86
C ARG A 59 -11.57 -10.21 -7.49
N TYR A 60 -11.75 -10.49 -6.19
CA TYR A 60 -12.44 -11.69 -5.73
C TYR A 60 -13.91 -11.71 -6.15
N TYR A 61 -14.58 -10.54 -6.05
CA TYR A 61 -15.95 -10.38 -6.52
C TYR A 61 -16.08 -10.70 -8.01
N ASN A 62 -15.17 -10.19 -8.85
CA ASN A 62 -15.15 -10.47 -10.29
C ASN A 62 -14.92 -11.96 -10.61
N VAL A 63 -14.04 -12.64 -9.87
CA VAL A 63 -13.82 -14.09 -10.04
C VAL A 63 -15.09 -14.87 -9.72
N LYS A 64 -15.82 -14.47 -8.68
CA LYS A 64 -17.03 -15.18 -8.21
C LYS A 64 -18.28 -14.87 -9.04
N HIS A 65 -18.47 -13.64 -9.46
CA HIS A 65 -19.70 -13.14 -10.07
C HIS A 65 -19.57 -12.78 -11.56
N GLY A 66 -18.36 -12.73 -12.08
CA GLY A 66 -18.06 -12.39 -13.47
C GLY A 66 -17.86 -10.89 -13.69
N LYS A 67 -17.18 -10.57 -14.80
CA LYS A 67 -16.81 -9.19 -15.15
C LYS A 67 -18.01 -8.26 -15.35
N THR A 68 -19.11 -8.78 -15.91
CA THR A 68 -20.32 -7.97 -16.15
C THR A 68 -20.95 -7.44 -14.86
N GLU A 69 -20.95 -8.26 -13.80
CA GLU A 69 -21.42 -7.82 -12.48
C GLU A 69 -20.43 -6.82 -11.85
N GLY A 70 -19.12 -7.03 -12.02
CA GLY A 70 -18.12 -6.04 -11.61
C GLY A 70 -18.29 -4.69 -12.32
N ASP A 71 -18.58 -4.70 -13.63
CA ASP A 71 -18.84 -3.46 -14.37
C ASP A 71 -20.10 -2.73 -13.88
N LYS A 72 -21.10 -3.44 -13.31
CA LYS A 72 -22.24 -2.80 -12.64
C LYS A 72 -21.81 -2.11 -11.35
N VAL A 73 -21.02 -2.81 -10.51
CA VAL A 73 -20.47 -2.20 -9.29
C VAL A 73 -19.73 -0.91 -9.58
N LEU A 74 -18.89 -0.89 -10.63
CA LEU A 74 -18.14 0.30 -11.03
C LEU A 74 -19.05 1.46 -11.48
N ARG A 75 -20.12 1.18 -12.24
CA ARG A 75 -21.09 2.20 -12.64
C ARG A 75 -21.85 2.75 -11.44
N GLU A 76 -22.28 1.90 -10.54
CA GLU A 76 -22.98 2.32 -9.33
C GLU A 76 -22.10 3.14 -8.38
N LEU A 77 -20.81 2.77 -8.23
CA LEU A 77 -19.85 3.62 -7.50
C LEU A 77 -19.67 4.97 -8.19
N CYS A 78 -19.62 4.99 -9.53
CA CYS A 78 -19.59 6.24 -10.30
C CYS A 78 -20.80 7.12 -9.98
N GLU A 79 -22.02 6.55 -9.96
CA GLU A 79 -23.25 7.27 -9.60
C GLU A 79 -23.22 7.80 -8.17
N MET A 80 -22.72 7.01 -7.19
CA MET A 80 -22.54 7.44 -5.81
C MET A 80 -21.57 8.62 -5.72
N ILE A 81 -20.42 8.55 -6.39
CA ILE A 81 -19.46 9.66 -6.45
C ILE A 81 -20.13 10.90 -7.07
N HIS A 82 -20.79 10.78 -8.19
CA HIS A 82 -21.47 11.91 -8.84
C HIS A 82 -22.56 12.54 -7.96
N SER A 83 -23.26 11.75 -7.15
CA SER A 83 -24.32 12.27 -6.26
C SER A 83 -23.83 13.25 -5.21
N VAL A 84 -22.54 13.23 -4.87
CA VAL A 84 -21.92 14.09 -3.85
C VAL A 84 -20.89 15.06 -4.42
N SER A 85 -20.46 14.89 -5.69
CA SER A 85 -19.27 15.58 -6.25
C SER A 85 -19.47 17.07 -6.49
N GLY A 86 -20.69 17.53 -6.78
CA GLY A 86 -20.91 18.94 -7.15
C GLY A 86 -20.05 19.35 -8.36
N THR A 87 -19.03 20.20 -8.13
CA THR A 87 -18.10 20.70 -9.16
C THR A 87 -16.75 19.98 -9.19
N ASP A 88 -16.60 18.90 -8.47
CA ASP A 88 -15.33 18.16 -8.39
C ASP A 88 -14.99 17.52 -9.74
N LEU A 89 -13.69 17.40 -10.00
CA LEU A 89 -13.17 16.69 -11.15
C LEU A 89 -12.99 15.22 -10.77
N ASN A 90 -13.73 14.32 -11.43
CA ASN A 90 -13.73 12.89 -11.12
C ASN A 90 -13.27 12.06 -12.32
N ALA A 91 -12.49 11.02 -12.07
CA ALA A 91 -11.98 10.11 -13.09
C ALA A 91 -11.94 8.66 -12.62
N ARG A 92 -11.95 7.74 -13.57
CA ARG A 92 -11.57 6.35 -13.35
C ARG A 92 -10.26 6.08 -14.10
N PHE A 93 -9.23 5.69 -13.36
CA PHE A 93 -7.89 5.46 -13.94
C PHE A 93 -7.76 4.08 -14.56
N SER A 94 -8.19 3.05 -13.84
CA SER A 94 -8.19 1.66 -14.35
C SER A 94 -8.85 0.74 -13.32
N SER A 95 -9.32 -0.43 -13.75
CA SER A 95 -9.89 -1.45 -12.85
C SER A 95 -10.92 -0.86 -11.87
N ASP A 96 -10.60 -0.84 -10.59
CA ASP A 96 -11.39 -0.31 -9.47
C ASP A 96 -10.79 0.97 -8.86
N HIS A 97 -9.94 1.66 -9.61
CA HIS A 97 -9.26 2.87 -9.16
C HIS A 97 -9.98 4.13 -9.66
N PHE A 98 -10.48 4.92 -8.72
CA PHE A 98 -11.11 6.21 -8.96
C PHE A 98 -10.29 7.33 -8.34
N VAL A 99 -10.24 8.48 -9.02
CA VAL A 99 -9.47 9.65 -8.57
C VAL A 99 -10.34 10.88 -8.66
N ALA A 100 -10.24 11.77 -7.68
CA ALA A 100 -10.93 13.05 -7.72
C ALA A 100 -10.05 14.18 -7.24
N LEU A 101 -10.19 15.36 -7.89
CA LEU A 101 -9.70 16.63 -7.38
C LEU A 101 -10.89 17.34 -6.70
N ILE A 102 -10.79 17.57 -5.42
CA ILE A 102 -11.89 17.98 -4.54
C ILE A 102 -11.43 19.08 -3.58
N ARG A 103 -12.32 19.90 -3.09
CA ARG A 103 -11.98 20.90 -2.07
C ARG A 103 -11.73 20.23 -0.72
N LYS A 104 -10.70 20.69 0.00
CA LYS A 104 -10.31 20.17 1.32
C LYS A 104 -11.42 20.25 2.36
N ASP A 105 -12.18 21.35 2.34
CA ASP A 105 -13.24 21.61 3.31
C ASP A 105 -14.42 20.63 3.27
N VAL A 106 -14.54 19.83 2.20
CA VAL A 106 -15.63 18.87 2.02
C VAL A 106 -15.15 17.42 1.77
N VAL A 107 -13.82 17.18 1.75
CA VAL A 107 -13.27 15.87 1.37
C VAL A 107 -13.75 14.75 2.30
N GLU A 108 -13.64 14.95 3.61
CA GLU A 108 -14.04 13.91 4.59
C GLU A 108 -15.54 13.61 4.51
N GLU A 109 -16.38 14.66 4.46
CA GLU A 109 -17.84 14.50 4.37
C GLU A 109 -18.22 13.70 3.11
N ARG A 110 -17.66 14.07 1.95
CA ARG A 110 -18.00 13.41 0.68
C ARG A 110 -17.50 11.97 0.62
N VAL A 111 -16.28 11.72 1.08
CA VAL A 111 -15.73 10.36 1.16
C VAL A 111 -16.57 9.50 2.11
N CYS A 112 -16.96 10.03 3.28
CA CYS A 112 -17.82 9.33 4.23
C CYS A 112 -19.15 8.93 3.59
N ARG A 113 -19.84 9.86 2.94
CA ARG A 113 -21.13 9.61 2.29
C ARG A 113 -21.06 8.56 1.19
N VAL A 114 -20.00 8.59 0.35
CA VAL A 114 -19.80 7.57 -0.69
C VAL A 114 -19.47 6.22 -0.05
N HIS A 115 -18.63 6.19 1.00
CA HIS A 115 -18.29 4.98 1.72
C HIS A 115 -19.51 4.34 2.38
N GLU A 116 -20.35 5.12 3.04
CA GLU A 116 -21.57 4.63 3.68
C GLU A 116 -22.55 4.05 2.65
N ALA A 117 -22.84 4.77 1.56
CA ALA A 117 -23.71 4.30 0.49
C ALA A 117 -23.18 3.01 -0.18
N PHE A 118 -21.86 2.92 -0.38
CA PHE A 118 -21.24 1.73 -0.93
C PHE A 118 -21.29 0.55 0.05
N SER A 119 -21.02 0.80 1.33
CA SER A 119 -21.03 -0.23 2.37
C SER A 119 -22.42 -0.77 2.66
N GLU A 120 -23.45 0.08 2.61
CA GLU A 120 -24.85 -0.33 2.73
C GLU A 120 -25.24 -1.34 1.62
N LYS A 121 -24.73 -1.12 0.41
CA LYS A 121 -25.08 -1.96 -0.75
C LYS A 121 -24.22 -3.20 -0.91
N TYR A 122 -22.93 -3.11 -0.60
CA TYR A 122 -21.92 -4.11 -0.93
C TYR A 122 -21.15 -4.67 0.29
N GLY A 123 -21.43 -4.16 1.51
CA GLY A 123 -20.77 -4.63 2.73
C GLY A 123 -21.01 -6.11 3.02
N ASP A 124 -22.22 -6.58 2.81
CA ASP A 124 -22.59 -7.99 3.03
C ASP A 124 -21.83 -8.99 2.13
N VAL A 125 -21.35 -8.54 0.98
CA VAL A 125 -20.51 -9.35 0.08
C VAL A 125 -19.02 -9.17 0.34
N GLY A 126 -18.66 -8.46 1.42
CA GLY A 126 -17.29 -8.24 1.87
C GLY A 126 -16.50 -7.21 1.06
N MET A 127 -17.17 -6.33 0.31
CA MET A 127 -16.53 -5.21 -0.38
C MET A 127 -16.63 -3.93 0.44
N SER A 128 -15.57 -3.12 0.42
CA SER A 128 -15.51 -1.80 1.04
C SER A 128 -14.59 -0.88 0.26
N LEU A 129 -14.73 0.43 0.46
CA LEU A 129 -13.84 1.41 -0.17
C LEU A 129 -12.62 1.66 0.70
N LYS A 130 -11.49 1.94 0.04
CA LYS A 130 -10.30 2.54 0.64
C LYS A 130 -10.00 3.82 -0.11
N VAL A 131 -9.77 4.91 0.62
CA VAL A 131 -9.51 6.22 0.03
C VAL A 131 -8.28 6.84 0.66
N GLY A 132 -7.24 7.04 -0.15
CA GLY A 132 -6.10 7.87 0.20
C GLY A 132 -6.33 9.31 -0.23
N VAL A 133 -5.87 10.26 0.57
CA VAL A 133 -6.02 11.69 0.34
C VAL A 133 -4.65 12.35 0.39
N PHE A 134 -4.35 13.18 -0.60
CA PHE A 134 -3.23 14.10 -0.57
C PHE A 134 -3.73 15.54 -0.60
N GLU A 135 -3.39 16.31 0.40
CA GLU A 135 -3.71 17.74 0.47
C GLU A 135 -2.62 18.56 -0.24
N ILE A 136 -3.03 19.40 -1.19
CA ILE A 136 -2.10 20.23 -1.95
C ILE A 136 -1.62 21.38 -1.05
N GLU A 137 -0.30 21.51 -0.87
CA GLU A 137 0.31 22.51 0.01
C GLU A 137 1.16 23.54 -0.75
N HIS A 138 1.72 23.16 -1.90
CA HIS A 138 2.67 23.98 -2.65
C HIS A 138 2.22 24.24 -4.08
N GLU A 139 2.68 25.35 -4.63
CA GLU A 139 2.51 25.69 -6.05
C GLU A 139 3.37 24.80 -6.95
N GLY A 140 2.88 24.51 -8.15
CA GLY A 140 3.64 23.78 -9.17
C GLY A 140 3.81 22.28 -8.89
N GLU A 141 3.05 21.71 -7.96
CA GLU A 141 3.09 20.27 -7.73
C GLU A 141 2.56 19.51 -8.95
N ASP A 142 3.29 18.48 -9.38
CA ASP A 142 2.88 17.62 -10.49
C ASP A 142 1.67 16.75 -10.09
N VAL A 143 0.56 16.92 -10.80
CA VAL A 143 -0.68 16.18 -10.54
C VAL A 143 -0.48 14.67 -10.58
N ALA A 144 0.38 14.15 -11.48
CA ALA A 144 0.65 12.72 -11.53
C ALA A 144 1.32 12.25 -10.25
N LYS A 145 2.31 12.99 -9.75
CA LYS A 145 2.99 12.71 -8.48
C LYS A 145 2.02 12.77 -7.29
N ILE A 146 1.16 13.78 -7.25
CA ILE A 146 0.15 13.93 -6.17
C ILE A 146 -0.82 12.73 -6.17
N CYS A 147 -1.27 12.28 -7.35
CA CYS A 147 -2.10 11.09 -7.47
C CYS A 147 -1.39 9.83 -6.94
N ASP A 148 -0.09 9.68 -7.23
CA ASP A 148 0.70 8.57 -6.72
C ASP A 148 0.86 8.64 -5.19
N LEU A 149 1.03 9.82 -4.60
CA LEU A 149 1.09 10.00 -3.14
C LEU A 149 -0.26 9.70 -2.47
N ALA A 150 -1.37 10.13 -3.06
CA ALA A 150 -2.71 9.75 -2.59
C ALA A 150 -2.93 8.23 -2.68
N LYS A 151 -2.45 7.59 -3.76
CA LYS A 151 -2.48 6.13 -3.92
C LYS A 151 -1.68 5.44 -2.82
N VAL A 152 -0.48 5.92 -2.51
CA VAL A 152 0.34 5.39 -1.42
C VAL A 152 -0.41 5.43 -0.09
N ALA A 153 -1.08 6.54 0.25
CA ALA A 153 -1.90 6.63 1.44
C ALA A 153 -3.05 5.60 1.43
N CYS A 154 -3.72 5.41 0.28
CA CYS A 154 -4.76 4.40 0.09
C CYS A 154 -4.23 2.98 0.32
N ASP A 155 -3.07 2.64 -0.22
CA ASP A 155 -2.45 1.30 -0.12
C ASP A 155 -2.03 0.97 1.32
N LYS A 156 -1.78 1.99 2.17
CA LYS A 156 -1.45 1.81 3.60
C LYS A 156 -2.68 1.53 4.49
N ILE A 157 -3.90 1.58 3.98
CA ILE A 157 -5.10 1.19 4.72
C ILE A 157 -5.16 -0.34 4.77
N ARG A 158 -4.77 -0.93 5.90
CA ARG A 158 -4.76 -2.40 6.11
C ARG A 158 -6.01 -2.89 6.84
N ASP A 159 -6.48 -2.16 7.83
CA ASP A 159 -7.62 -2.55 8.65
C ASP A 159 -8.96 -2.37 7.92
N SER A 160 -9.91 -3.28 8.21
CA SER A 160 -11.24 -3.24 7.60
C SER A 160 -12.11 -2.09 8.12
N TYR A 161 -11.74 -1.50 9.27
CA TYR A 161 -12.47 -0.39 9.87
C TYR A 161 -12.03 0.97 9.34
N ASP A 162 -10.78 1.07 8.86
CA ASP A 162 -10.25 2.29 8.25
C ASP A 162 -10.60 2.31 6.76
N TYR A 163 -11.22 3.39 6.32
CA TYR A 163 -11.58 3.58 4.91
C TYR A 163 -10.96 4.84 4.29
N ILE A 164 -10.43 5.77 5.10
CA ILE A 164 -9.79 7.00 4.64
C ILE A 164 -8.44 7.19 5.33
N ARG A 165 -7.43 7.62 4.56
CA ARG A 165 -6.12 7.96 5.10
C ARG A 165 -5.52 9.14 4.36
N PHE A 166 -5.10 10.13 5.11
CA PHE A 166 -4.36 11.29 4.59
C PHE A 166 -2.88 10.94 4.47
N TYR A 167 -2.28 11.36 3.36
CA TYR A 167 -0.84 11.26 3.18
C TYR A 167 -0.14 12.23 4.14
N ASP A 168 0.90 11.77 4.78
CA ASP A 168 1.78 12.55 5.63
C ASP A 168 3.26 12.21 5.35
N GLU A 169 4.17 13.02 5.87
CA GLU A 169 5.61 12.78 5.71
C GLU A 169 6.08 11.43 6.28
N GLN A 170 5.39 10.90 7.29
CA GLN A 170 5.74 9.60 7.87
C GLN A 170 5.43 8.47 6.89
N ILE A 171 4.33 8.56 6.16
CA ILE A 171 3.99 7.63 5.07
C ILE A 171 5.08 7.69 4.00
N GLY A 172 5.54 8.90 3.61
CA GLY A 172 6.62 9.07 2.66
C GLY A 172 7.93 8.41 3.11
N LYS A 173 8.35 8.67 4.35
CA LYS A 173 9.55 8.05 4.94
C LYS A 173 9.46 6.52 5.00
N ASN A 174 8.27 5.99 5.28
CA ASN A 174 8.05 4.55 5.31
C ASN A 174 8.18 3.92 3.91
N VAL A 175 7.69 4.60 2.86
CA VAL A 175 7.84 4.13 1.47
C VAL A 175 9.30 4.12 1.04
N ASP A 176 10.06 5.17 1.36
CA ASP A 176 11.49 5.24 1.09
C ASP A 176 12.27 4.15 1.84
N MET A 177 11.88 3.84 3.08
CA MET A 177 12.47 2.77 3.86
C MET A 177 12.13 1.39 3.28
N GLU A 178 10.88 1.14 2.87
CA GLU A 178 10.47 -0.11 2.21
C GLU A 178 11.26 -0.34 0.92
N ALA A 179 11.36 0.68 0.06
CA ALA A 179 12.16 0.61 -1.16
C ALA A 179 13.64 0.31 -0.86
N TYR A 180 14.21 0.97 0.15
CA TYR A 180 15.58 0.75 0.59
C TYR A 180 15.80 -0.69 1.06
N ILE A 181 14.90 -1.22 1.89
CA ILE A 181 14.97 -2.60 2.41
C ILE A 181 14.97 -3.59 1.24
N ILE A 182 14.02 -3.48 0.30
CA ILE A 182 13.92 -4.39 -0.85
C ILE A 182 15.19 -4.36 -1.69
N GLN A 183 15.73 -3.17 -1.97
CA GLN A 183 16.91 -3.00 -2.82
C GLN A 183 18.20 -3.49 -2.17
N ASN A 184 18.34 -3.39 -0.84
CA ASN A 184 19.57 -3.66 -0.13
C ASN A 184 19.57 -4.99 0.64
N PHE A 185 18.45 -5.71 0.72
CA PHE A 185 18.33 -6.95 1.50
C PHE A 185 19.33 -8.02 1.04
N ASP A 186 19.46 -8.28 -0.26
CA ASP A 186 20.38 -9.27 -0.79
C ASP A 186 21.83 -8.93 -0.48
N LYS A 187 22.19 -7.66 -0.59
CA LYS A 187 23.50 -7.15 -0.22
C LYS A 187 23.75 -7.32 1.27
N ALA A 188 22.77 -7.00 2.12
CA ALA A 188 22.88 -7.12 3.57
C ALA A 188 23.10 -8.57 4.02
N VAL A 189 22.45 -9.55 3.40
CA VAL A 189 22.67 -10.98 3.62
C VAL A 189 24.11 -11.36 3.19
N HIS A 190 24.52 -10.95 1.98
CA HIS A 190 25.84 -11.29 1.43
C HIS A 190 27.00 -10.70 2.26
N GLU A 191 26.86 -9.45 2.66
CA GLU A 191 27.88 -8.72 3.47
C GLU A 191 27.78 -8.99 4.97
N ARG A 192 26.80 -9.83 5.40
CA ARG A 192 26.54 -10.17 6.81
C ARG A 192 26.21 -8.97 7.68
N ASN A 193 25.51 -8.01 7.12
CA ASN A 193 25.00 -6.86 7.86
C ASN A 193 23.75 -7.22 8.70
N ILE A 194 23.22 -8.44 8.54
CA ILE A 194 22.16 -9.01 9.37
C ILE A 194 22.80 -9.91 10.40
N HIS A 195 22.71 -9.53 11.67
CA HIS A 195 23.27 -10.24 12.81
C HIS A 195 22.19 -11.00 13.56
N VAL A 196 22.56 -12.15 14.12
CA VAL A 196 21.69 -12.93 15.02
C VAL A 196 22.04 -12.58 16.47
N TYR A 197 21.06 -12.04 17.19
CA TYR A 197 21.16 -11.79 18.63
C TYR A 197 20.39 -12.86 19.37
N TYR A 198 20.90 -13.25 20.52
CA TYR A 198 20.33 -14.31 21.33
C TYR A 198 19.74 -13.75 22.61
N GLN A 199 18.43 -13.80 22.75
CA GLN A 199 17.73 -13.42 23.98
C GLN A 199 17.64 -14.63 24.92
N PRO A 200 18.22 -14.58 26.14
CA PRO A 200 18.18 -15.72 27.06
C PRO A 200 16.75 -15.92 27.62
N VAL A 201 16.34 -17.18 27.70
CA VAL A 201 15.12 -17.62 28.38
C VAL A 201 15.52 -18.30 29.69
N ILE A 202 15.15 -17.70 30.80
CA ILE A 202 15.54 -18.14 32.15
C ILE A 202 14.37 -18.93 32.76
N ARG A 203 14.68 -20.06 33.35
CA ARG A 203 13.74 -20.88 34.12
C ARG A 203 13.54 -20.25 35.49
N THR A 204 12.35 -19.77 35.80
CA THR A 204 12.02 -19.01 37.02
C THR A 204 12.13 -19.80 38.31
N ILE A 205 12.12 -21.16 38.25
CA ILE A 205 12.22 -22.01 39.47
C ILE A 205 13.60 -22.03 40.06
N ASN A 206 14.66 -21.93 39.24
CA ASN A 206 16.04 -22.09 39.66
C ASN A 206 17.03 -21.12 38.99
N ASP A 207 16.54 -20.08 38.34
CA ASP A 207 17.30 -19.03 37.63
C ASP A 207 18.32 -19.57 36.62
N SER A 208 18.10 -20.79 36.09
CA SER A 208 19.01 -21.39 35.10
C SER A 208 18.59 -20.99 33.67
N LEU A 209 19.60 -20.86 32.80
CA LEU A 209 19.38 -20.66 31.36
C LEU A 209 18.70 -21.91 30.78
N CYS A 210 17.53 -21.76 30.22
CA CYS A 210 16.73 -22.85 29.65
C CYS A 210 16.92 -22.99 28.13
N SER A 211 16.85 -21.89 27.43
CA SER A 211 16.99 -21.76 25.98
C SER A 211 17.37 -20.34 25.61
N MET A 212 17.53 -20.09 24.31
CA MET A 212 17.70 -18.74 23.77
C MET A 212 16.72 -18.55 22.60
N GLU A 213 16.26 -17.34 22.40
CA GLU A 213 15.52 -16.93 21.20
C GLU A 213 16.46 -16.19 20.26
N ALA A 214 16.52 -16.65 19.00
CA ALA A 214 17.30 -15.99 17.96
C ALA A 214 16.51 -14.86 17.32
N LEU A 215 17.08 -13.68 17.32
CA LEU A 215 16.45 -12.44 16.85
C LEU A 215 17.35 -11.76 15.82
N ALA A 216 16.86 -11.59 14.59
CA ALA A 216 17.57 -10.87 13.55
C ALA A 216 17.70 -9.38 13.90
N ARG A 217 18.86 -8.79 13.58
CA ARG A 217 19.17 -7.36 13.70
C ARG A 217 19.91 -6.91 12.45
N TRP A 218 19.30 -6.02 11.68
CA TRP A 218 19.95 -5.46 10.50
C TRP A 218 20.72 -4.20 10.89
N ILE A 219 22.05 -4.29 10.87
CA ILE A 219 22.96 -3.16 11.12
C ILE A 219 23.47 -2.70 9.77
N ASP A 220 22.80 -1.70 9.23
CA ASP A 220 23.12 -1.16 7.91
C ASP A 220 24.27 -0.13 8.00
N PRO A 221 25.28 -0.19 7.09
CA PRO A 221 26.41 0.73 7.13
C PRO A 221 26.04 2.20 6.93
N GLU A 222 24.95 2.49 6.20
CA GLU A 222 24.53 3.86 5.86
C GLU A 222 23.44 4.37 6.80
N ARG A 223 22.50 3.49 7.20
CA ARG A 223 21.30 3.85 7.98
C ARG A 223 21.36 3.43 9.44
N GLY A 224 22.39 2.69 9.83
CA GLY A 224 22.51 2.17 11.19
C GLY A 224 21.56 1.01 11.46
N LEU A 225 20.99 0.93 12.66
CA LEU A 225 20.06 -0.14 13.02
C LEU A 225 18.70 0.04 12.35
N ILE A 226 18.37 -0.87 11.44
CA ILE A 226 17.01 -1.00 10.87
C ILE A 226 16.24 -1.96 11.78
N SER A 227 15.08 -1.50 12.29
CA SER A 227 14.27 -2.27 13.24
C SER A 227 13.66 -3.51 12.59
N PRO A 228 13.56 -4.66 13.29
CA PRO A 228 12.78 -5.80 12.81
C PRO A 228 11.33 -5.45 12.47
N GLY A 229 10.72 -4.52 13.21
CA GLY A 229 9.38 -4.01 12.90
C GLY A 229 9.27 -3.30 11.55
N ASP A 230 10.38 -2.76 11.04
CA ASP A 230 10.41 -2.09 9.74
C ASP A 230 10.71 -3.08 8.60
N PHE A 231 11.67 -4.02 8.77
CA PHE A 231 12.10 -4.85 7.65
C PHE A 231 11.34 -6.19 7.54
N ILE A 232 10.92 -6.82 8.62
CA ILE A 232 10.23 -8.12 8.57
C ILE A 232 8.93 -8.04 7.77
N PRO A 233 8.00 -7.08 8.04
CA PRO A 233 6.77 -6.96 7.26
C PRO A 233 7.03 -6.71 5.77
N VAL A 234 8.07 -5.91 5.44
CA VAL A 234 8.43 -5.65 4.05
C VAL A 234 8.92 -6.91 3.35
N LEU A 235 9.73 -7.73 4.02
CA LEU A 235 10.21 -9.00 3.47
C LEU A 235 9.09 -10.02 3.32
N GLU A 236 8.12 -10.06 4.24
CA GLU A 236 6.92 -10.91 4.13
C GLU A 236 6.05 -10.51 2.94
N ASP A 237 5.71 -9.23 2.82
CA ASP A 237 4.89 -8.69 1.73
C ASP A 237 5.53 -8.94 0.34
N ASN A 238 6.86 -9.00 0.27
CA ASN A 238 7.62 -9.22 -0.96
C ASN A 238 8.13 -10.67 -1.13
N GLN A 239 7.70 -11.62 -0.29
CA GLN A 239 8.09 -13.04 -0.33
C GLN A 239 9.62 -13.27 -0.19
N LEU A 240 10.30 -12.36 0.49
CA LEU A 240 11.75 -12.43 0.76
C LEU A 240 12.06 -13.00 2.15
N ILE A 241 11.06 -13.15 3.02
CA ILE A 241 11.22 -13.54 4.42
C ILE A 241 11.87 -14.91 4.56
N THR A 242 11.51 -15.88 3.72
CA THR A 242 12.10 -17.23 3.73
C THR A 242 13.62 -17.20 3.56
N LYS A 243 14.14 -16.27 2.76
CA LYS A 243 15.59 -16.10 2.58
C LYS A 243 16.25 -15.58 3.86
N LEU A 244 15.57 -14.69 4.61
CA LEU A 244 16.03 -14.24 5.92
C LEU A 244 16.08 -15.40 6.92
N ASP A 245 15.00 -16.19 7.01
CA ASP A 245 14.85 -17.25 7.99
C ASP A 245 15.85 -18.37 7.76
N LEU A 246 16.10 -18.75 6.51
CA LEU A 246 17.19 -19.68 6.15
C LEU A 246 18.56 -19.13 6.50
N TYR A 247 18.83 -17.86 6.23
CA TYR A 247 20.09 -17.21 6.60
C TYR A 247 20.29 -17.21 8.12
N VAL A 248 19.27 -16.85 8.90
CA VAL A 248 19.32 -16.86 10.37
C VAL A 248 19.57 -18.28 10.89
N LEU A 249 18.91 -19.30 10.31
CA LEU A 249 19.11 -20.70 10.66
C LEU A 249 20.57 -21.14 10.41
N GLU A 250 21.15 -20.76 9.26
CA GLU A 250 22.56 -21.05 8.96
C GLU A 250 23.51 -20.39 9.95
N GLU A 251 23.30 -19.12 10.32
CA GLU A 251 24.10 -18.41 11.32
C GLU A 251 23.99 -19.08 12.71
N ILE A 252 22.78 -19.46 13.14
CA ILE A 252 22.59 -20.21 14.39
C ILE A 252 23.39 -21.52 14.38
N CYS A 253 23.31 -22.30 13.31
CA CYS A 253 24.05 -23.55 13.18
C CYS A 253 25.58 -23.33 13.24
N ARG A 254 26.06 -22.26 12.60
CA ARG A 254 27.46 -21.86 12.59
C ARG A 254 27.94 -21.47 13.99
N ASP A 255 27.18 -20.65 14.69
CA ASP A 255 27.48 -20.19 16.04
C ASP A 255 27.50 -21.36 17.05
N MET A 256 26.49 -22.27 16.97
CA MET A 256 26.41 -23.43 17.82
C MET A 256 27.61 -24.39 17.61
N ARG A 257 27.99 -24.61 16.34
CA ARG A 257 29.19 -25.42 16.01
C ARG A 257 30.45 -24.80 16.56
N ALA A 258 30.67 -23.51 16.32
CA ALA A 258 31.85 -22.79 16.78
C ALA A 258 31.97 -22.79 18.33
N LYS A 259 30.82 -22.72 19.02
CA LYS A 259 30.78 -22.81 20.48
C LYS A 259 31.10 -24.22 20.97
N ASN A 260 30.51 -25.26 20.34
CA ASN A 260 30.75 -26.65 20.68
C ASN A 260 32.22 -27.06 20.44
N ASP A 261 32.84 -26.63 19.34
CA ASP A 261 34.24 -26.88 19.00
C ASP A 261 35.21 -26.29 20.02
N LYS A 262 34.82 -25.22 20.73
CA LYS A 262 35.53 -24.61 21.84
C LYS A 262 35.23 -25.24 23.20
N GLY A 263 34.48 -26.34 23.26
CA GLY A 263 34.07 -27.00 24.48
C GLY A 263 33.02 -26.26 25.32
N GLY A 264 32.31 -25.30 24.73
CA GLY A 264 31.25 -24.55 25.38
C GLY A 264 29.96 -25.35 25.50
N ILE A 265 29.18 -25.04 26.54
CA ILE A 265 27.82 -25.62 26.71
C ILE A 265 26.84 -24.90 25.76
N THR A 266 26.09 -25.66 24.99
CA THR A 266 25.00 -25.16 24.15
C THR A 266 23.64 -25.43 24.80
N VAL A 267 22.70 -24.55 24.60
CA VAL A 267 21.30 -24.70 24.99
C VAL A 267 20.42 -24.65 23.73
N PRO A 268 19.19 -25.18 23.77
CA PRO A 268 18.26 -25.06 22.64
C PRO A 268 18.09 -23.60 22.22
N VAL A 269 17.99 -23.37 20.92
CA VAL A 269 17.70 -22.07 20.33
C VAL A 269 16.40 -22.15 19.57
N SER A 270 15.46 -21.25 19.87
CA SER A 270 14.23 -21.08 19.09
C SER A 270 14.43 -20.05 17.99
N LEU A 271 13.85 -20.30 16.84
CA LEU A 271 13.83 -19.43 15.67
C LEU A 271 12.37 -19.11 15.33
N ASN A 272 12.08 -17.85 15.05
CA ASN A 272 10.79 -17.44 14.51
C ASN A 272 10.77 -17.75 13.01
N LEU A 273 9.71 -18.41 12.56
CA LEU A 273 9.48 -18.74 11.14
C LEU A 273 8.21 -18.04 10.65
N SER A 274 8.26 -17.54 9.43
CA SER A 274 7.07 -17.00 8.76
C SER A 274 6.14 -18.15 8.31
N ARG A 275 4.85 -17.87 8.18
CA ARG A 275 3.90 -18.80 7.57
C ARG A 275 4.25 -19.13 6.13
N LEU A 276 4.94 -18.24 5.43
CA LEU A 276 5.39 -18.44 4.06
C LEU A 276 6.41 -19.58 3.94
N ASP A 277 7.22 -19.83 4.98
CA ASP A 277 8.25 -20.87 4.96
C ASP A 277 7.64 -22.25 4.80
N PHE A 278 6.50 -22.51 5.47
CA PHE A 278 5.76 -23.78 5.34
C PHE A 278 5.12 -23.98 3.95
N LEU A 279 5.03 -22.93 3.14
CA LEU A 279 4.49 -22.98 1.78
C LEU A 279 5.59 -23.06 0.71
N MET A 280 6.78 -22.53 1.01
CA MET A 280 7.86 -22.33 0.05
C MET A 280 9.08 -23.22 0.26
N CYS A 281 9.23 -23.83 1.43
CA CYS A 281 10.35 -24.73 1.78
C CYS A 281 9.86 -26.05 2.36
N ASP A 282 10.61 -27.13 2.09
CA ASP A 282 10.55 -28.38 2.88
C ASP A 282 11.39 -28.15 4.17
N ILE A 283 10.71 -27.75 5.25
CA ILE A 283 11.31 -27.52 6.57
C ILE A 283 11.19 -28.78 7.41
#